data_b06cf4987f304f105fc9fa6f27873bc2
#
_entry.id   b06cf4987f304f105fc9fa6f27873bc2
#
_cell.length_a   1.000
_cell.length_b   1.000
_cell.length_c   1.000
_cell.angle_alpha   90.00
_cell.angle_beta   90.00
_cell.angle_gamma   90.00
#
_symmetry.space_group_name_H-M   'P 1'
#
loop_
_entity.id
_entity.type
_entity.pdbx_description
1 polymer ?
#
loop_
_entity_poly.entity_id
_entity_poly.type
_entity_poly.pdbx_seq_one_letter_code
_entity_poly.pdbx_strand_id
1 'polypeptide(L)'
;MSEHIFAGSRFLGKKFILPKITESSFVVASVEAGNTTTKCIITATDMKTGKTEIVGKCVLLTRDVRKPRDEEEVFGKTVSGTLLTRKSLAELVTKTVTQALLENNLKNEDIHFVVRSAGITADTEMRLEMIILALADGCLDAGFSPRKMTGYLYQSRIPDQLKPYSYLDKVHFDGAVAGVRPPTGLGRSIISNEMEGELAMAGLKEAAKHGDIEFKNPGIAIDMGTTLSGRISDYGEPYAKTVGNFCGYAGAIADALIQKISVGKSVFEWMEAENLNKIPLNSNPECLEEIEAARFEILKKINIMKIPDGRDCFGPFAVNSKAAEKCGLTLFGCDVGENGSDLEVFADIGKQLYDSGGTDAVIRLADEVMSDITVSLIKCVKEAGCLNSETVIGITGRAGITGKKQELTFQKLSCQNIIENPEKQIIFAEDGLARGAAVMARCMNSLGCPNNPLGGRRGEKCIMAKRIKFQREI
;
A
#
# COMPACT_ATOMS: atom_id res chain seq x y z
N MET A 1 -18.21 -3.62 31.00
CA MET A 1 -18.26 -2.49 30.11
C MET A 1 -17.19 -2.77 29.06
N SER A 2 -17.39 -3.10 27.89
CA SER A 2 -18.37 -2.90 26.87
C SER A 2 -17.96 -3.71 25.64
N GLU A 3 -18.54 -4.89 25.50
CA GLU A 3 -18.38 -5.70 24.27
C GLU A 3 -19.12 -5.12 23.04
N HIS A 4 -19.76 -3.98 23.20
CA HIS A 4 -20.66 -3.43 22.17
C HIS A 4 -20.09 -2.33 21.27
N ILE A 5 -18.84 -1.88 21.46
CA ILE A 5 -18.30 -0.73 20.70
C ILE A 5 -17.54 -1.12 19.43
N PHE A 6 -17.16 -2.39 19.27
CA PHE A 6 -16.34 -2.83 18.13
C PHE A 6 -17.05 -3.63 17.04
N ALA A 7 -18.38 -3.69 17.09
CA ALA A 7 -19.13 -4.41 16.08
C ALA A 7 -19.31 -3.59 14.79
N GLY A 8 -18.51 -3.91 13.81
CA GLY A 8 -19.04 -4.00 12.46
C GLY A 8 -18.57 -3.02 11.41
N SER A 9 -18.24 -1.76 11.64
CA SER A 9 -18.11 -0.82 10.51
C SER A 9 -16.71 -0.32 10.17
N ARG A 10 -15.68 -0.66 10.95
CA ARG A 10 -14.34 -0.10 10.79
C ARG A 10 -13.37 -0.96 9.99
N PHE A 11 -13.59 -2.26 9.96
CA PHE A 11 -12.78 -3.20 9.19
C PHE A 11 -13.47 -3.57 7.88
N LEU A 12 -13.07 -2.90 6.82
CA LEU A 12 -13.61 -3.12 5.48
C LEU A 12 -12.80 -4.22 4.79
N GLY A 13 -13.10 -5.48 5.07
CA GLY A 13 -12.37 -6.61 4.48
C GLY A 13 -12.77 -8.00 4.97
N LYS A 14 -13.68 -8.15 5.90
CA LYS A 14 -14.07 -9.46 6.45
C LYS A 14 -15.27 -10.07 5.76
N LYS A 15 -15.05 -11.07 5.03
CA LYS A 15 -15.64 -12.40 4.74
C LYS A 15 -15.49 -12.73 3.28
N PHE A 16 -14.59 -13.65 2.98
CA PHE A 16 -14.52 -14.32 1.69
C PHE A 16 -15.73 -15.24 1.50
N ILE A 17 -16.85 -14.68 1.08
CA ILE A 17 -17.66 -15.33 0.09
C ILE A 17 -17.09 -14.80 -1.22
N LEU A 18 -16.43 -15.65 -2.02
CA LEU A 18 -15.89 -15.25 -3.32
C LEU A 18 -17.03 -14.56 -4.10
N PRO A 19 -16.96 -13.25 -4.30
CA PRO A 19 -18.01 -12.56 -5.03
C PRO A 19 -17.98 -13.08 -6.46
N LYS A 20 -19.13 -13.44 -6.96
CA LYS A 20 -19.28 -14.00 -8.30
C LYS A 20 -18.97 -12.93 -9.33
N ILE A 21 -17.99 -13.19 -10.19
CA ILE A 21 -17.77 -12.37 -11.38
C ILE A 21 -19.04 -12.42 -12.23
N THR A 22 -19.59 -11.28 -12.55
CA THR A 22 -20.78 -11.12 -13.39
C THR A 22 -20.38 -10.55 -14.75
N GLU A 23 -21.28 -10.61 -15.72
CA GLU A 23 -21.05 -10.01 -17.04
C GLU A 23 -20.77 -8.50 -17.00
N SER A 24 -21.26 -7.79 -15.98
CA SER A 24 -20.98 -6.37 -15.76
C SER A 24 -19.73 -6.11 -14.94
N SER A 25 -18.96 -7.12 -14.58
CA SER A 25 -17.74 -6.96 -13.79
C SER A 25 -16.55 -6.54 -14.64
N PHE A 26 -15.87 -5.50 -14.24
CA PHE A 26 -14.54 -5.16 -14.77
C PHE A 26 -13.47 -5.76 -13.86
N VAL A 27 -12.76 -6.74 -14.38
CA VAL A 27 -11.80 -7.55 -13.62
C VAL A 27 -10.38 -7.06 -13.87
N VAL A 28 -9.66 -6.76 -12.80
CA VAL A 28 -8.31 -6.22 -12.84
C VAL A 28 -7.37 -7.06 -11.98
N ALA A 29 -6.25 -7.48 -12.54
CA ALA A 29 -5.15 -8.05 -11.78
C ALA A 29 -4.17 -6.93 -11.39
N SER A 30 -3.96 -6.73 -10.09
CA SER A 30 -2.91 -5.90 -9.54
C SER A 30 -1.71 -6.78 -9.20
N VAL A 31 -0.61 -6.60 -9.93
CA VAL A 31 0.63 -7.35 -9.75
C VAL A 31 1.68 -6.42 -9.17
N GLU A 32 2.10 -6.70 -7.94
CA GLU A 32 3.03 -5.86 -7.19
C GLU A 32 4.28 -6.64 -6.78
N ALA A 33 5.45 -6.09 -7.06
CA ALA A 33 6.70 -6.55 -6.47
C ALA A 33 7.09 -5.60 -5.32
N GLY A 34 6.97 -6.09 -4.09
CA GLY A 34 7.37 -5.36 -2.89
C GLY A 34 8.65 -5.91 -2.27
N ASN A 35 9.20 -5.20 -1.29
CA ASN A 35 10.42 -5.61 -0.58
C ASN A 35 10.27 -6.95 0.15
N THR A 36 9.14 -7.17 0.81
CA THR A 36 8.87 -8.40 1.57
C THR A 36 8.02 -9.38 0.77
N THR A 37 7.01 -8.90 0.04
CA THR A 37 6.05 -9.75 -0.67
C THR A 37 5.88 -9.35 -2.11
N THR A 38 5.78 -10.34 -2.99
CA THR A 38 5.30 -10.22 -4.37
C THR A 38 3.86 -10.72 -4.40
N LYS A 39 2.95 -9.91 -4.93
CA LYS A 39 1.49 -10.15 -4.83
C LYS A 39 0.82 -10.12 -6.18
N CYS A 40 -0.18 -10.95 -6.35
CA CYS A 40 -1.20 -10.79 -7.39
C CYS A 40 -2.56 -10.77 -6.70
N ILE A 41 -3.23 -9.62 -6.77
CA ILE A 41 -4.57 -9.43 -6.20
C ILE A 41 -5.52 -9.13 -7.34
N ILE A 42 -6.53 -9.98 -7.48
CA ILE A 42 -7.52 -9.87 -8.55
C ILE A 42 -8.80 -9.27 -7.97
N THR A 43 -9.22 -8.18 -8.57
CA THR A 43 -10.40 -7.44 -8.17
C THR A 43 -11.45 -7.45 -9.27
N ALA A 44 -12.72 -7.52 -8.89
CA ALA A 44 -13.85 -7.38 -9.80
C ALA A 44 -14.69 -6.15 -9.38
N THR A 45 -14.82 -5.17 -10.27
CA THR A 45 -15.68 -4.02 -10.05
C THR A 45 -17.00 -4.23 -10.76
N ASP A 46 -18.09 -4.28 -10.02
CA ASP A 46 -19.42 -4.23 -10.63
C ASP A 46 -19.68 -2.84 -11.22
N MET A 47 -19.80 -2.78 -12.54
CA MET A 47 -19.96 -1.52 -13.25
C MET A 47 -21.32 -0.85 -13.06
N LYS A 48 -22.31 -1.55 -12.49
CA LYS A 48 -23.62 -0.99 -12.15
C LYS A 48 -23.56 -0.21 -10.83
N THR A 49 -22.91 -0.77 -9.82
CA THR A 49 -22.80 -0.18 -8.48
C THR A 49 -21.52 0.58 -8.25
N GLY A 50 -20.45 0.25 -8.99
CA GLY A 50 -19.10 0.79 -8.82
C GLY A 50 -18.37 0.25 -7.61
N LYS A 51 -18.87 -0.80 -6.96
CA LYS A 51 -18.20 -1.48 -5.84
C LYS A 51 -17.19 -2.49 -6.36
N THR A 52 -16.03 -2.52 -5.70
CA THR A 52 -14.92 -3.41 -6.06
C THR A 52 -14.72 -4.47 -4.98
N GLU A 53 -14.75 -5.72 -5.39
CA GLU A 53 -14.51 -6.89 -4.55
C GLU A 53 -13.19 -7.57 -4.92
N ILE A 54 -12.53 -8.21 -3.94
CA ILE A 54 -11.38 -9.07 -4.19
C ILE A 54 -11.91 -10.46 -4.54
N VAL A 55 -11.54 -10.95 -5.72
CA VAL A 55 -12.01 -12.25 -6.25
C VAL A 55 -10.89 -13.28 -6.37
N GLY A 56 -9.64 -12.86 -6.13
CA GLY A 56 -8.49 -13.74 -6.11
C GLY A 56 -7.27 -13.07 -5.49
N LYS A 57 -6.45 -13.85 -4.79
CA LYS A 57 -5.25 -13.33 -4.14
C LYS A 57 -4.20 -14.42 -4.03
N CYS A 58 -2.97 -14.08 -4.38
CA CYS A 58 -1.78 -14.85 -4.04
C CYS A 58 -0.70 -13.90 -3.55
N VAL A 59 -0.05 -14.27 -2.45
CA VAL A 59 1.04 -13.50 -1.84
C VAL A 59 2.20 -14.46 -1.61
N LEU A 60 3.31 -14.23 -2.29
CA LEU A 60 4.55 -14.96 -2.10
C LEU A 60 5.61 -14.03 -1.50
N LEU A 61 6.61 -14.61 -0.86
CA LEU A 61 7.68 -13.82 -0.26
C LEU A 61 8.71 -13.47 -1.33
N THR A 62 9.10 -12.21 -1.42
CA THR A 62 10.10 -11.75 -2.40
C THR A 62 11.47 -12.38 -2.14
N ARG A 63 11.78 -12.75 -0.88
CA ARG A 63 13.01 -13.48 -0.56
C ARG A 63 13.06 -14.90 -1.16
N ASP A 64 11.91 -15.49 -1.53
CA ASP A 64 11.84 -16.82 -2.15
C ASP A 64 12.17 -16.78 -3.65
N VAL A 65 12.55 -15.63 -4.14
CA VAL A 65 13.16 -15.49 -5.45
C VAL A 65 14.43 -16.37 -5.50
N ARG A 66 14.62 -17.08 -6.60
CA ARG A 66 15.83 -17.90 -6.71
C ARG A 66 17.09 -17.04 -6.75
N LYS A 67 18.20 -17.60 -6.31
CA LYS A 67 19.49 -16.95 -6.37
C LYS A 67 19.87 -16.56 -7.82
N PRO A 68 20.58 -15.45 -8.01
CA PRO A 68 21.14 -15.08 -9.32
C PRO A 68 22.00 -16.22 -9.90
N ARG A 69 21.94 -16.41 -11.21
CA ARG A 69 22.85 -17.28 -11.96
C ARG A 69 24.05 -16.45 -12.44
N ASP A 70 25.15 -17.11 -12.78
CA ASP A 70 26.42 -16.45 -13.13
C ASP A 70 26.32 -15.43 -14.28
N GLU A 71 25.37 -15.65 -15.21
CA GLU A 71 25.16 -14.77 -16.38
C GLU A 71 24.10 -13.69 -16.14
N GLU A 72 23.51 -13.63 -14.94
CA GLU A 72 22.40 -12.71 -14.64
C GLU A 72 22.91 -11.46 -13.92
N GLU A 73 22.57 -10.33 -14.48
CA GLU A 73 22.87 -9.04 -13.87
C GLU A 73 21.97 -8.80 -12.64
N VAL A 74 22.60 -8.60 -11.48
CA VAL A 74 21.91 -8.15 -10.28
C VAL A 74 21.64 -6.66 -10.41
N PHE A 75 20.37 -6.26 -10.41
CA PHE A 75 19.99 -4.86 -10.55
C PHE A 75 19.71 -4.16 -9.21
N GLY A 76 19.66 -4.91 -8.12
CA GLY A 76 19.41 -4.37 -6.79
C GLY A 76 19.14 -5.47 -5.76
N LYS A 77 18.82 -5.03 -4.55
CA LYS A 77 18.46 -5.91 -3.43
C LYS A 77 17.27 -5.36 -2.66
N THR A 78 16.50 -6.24 -2.01
CA THR A 78 15.44 -5.83 -1.09
C THR A 78 16.00 -5.26 0.22
N VAL A 79 15.16 -4.64 1.04
CA VAL A 79 15.53 -4.19 2.39
C VAL A 79 16.14 -5.32 3.22
N SER A 80 15.68 -6.56 3.04
CA SER A 80 16.23 -7.75 3.71
C SER A 80 17.48 -8.34 3.05
N GLY A 81 18.07 -7.66 2.05
CA GLY A 81 19.29 -8.09 1.37
C GLY A 81 19.12 -9.14 0.28
N THR A 82 17.91 -9.50 -0.12
CA THR A 82 17.65 -10.46 -1.20
C THR A 82 18.07 -9.85 -2.54
N LEU A 83 19.01 -10.48 -3.25
CA LEU A 83 19.49 -10.03 -4.55
C LEU A 83 18.43 -10.31 -5.65
N LEU A 84 18.22 -9.33 -6.51
CA LEU A 84 17.23 -9.39 -7.58
C LEU A 84 17.87 -9.30 -8.95
N THR A 85 17.48 -10.23 -9.83
CA THR A 85 17.72 -10.17 -11.26
C THR A 85 16.41 -10.06 -12.01
N ARG A 86 16.42 -9.55 -13.25
CA ARG A 86 15.21 -9.48 -14.08
C ARG A 86 14.51 -10.83 -14.22
N LYS A 87 15.28 -11.89 -14.48
CA LYS A 87 14.74 -13.24 -14.65
C LYS A 87 14.20 -13.83 -13.35
N SER A 88 14.98 -13.72 -12.25
CA SER A 88 14.57 -14.30 -10.98
C SER A 88 13.29 -13.66 -10.43
N LEU A 89 13.13 -12.34 -10.59
CA LEU A 89 11.92 -11.63 -10.20
C LEU A 89 10.74 -11.97 -11.14
N ALA A 90 10.99 -12.06 -12.46
CA ALA A 90 9.96 -12.46 -13.43
C ALA A 90 9.40 -13.85 -13.13
N GLU A 91 10.25 -14.82 -12.82
CA GLU A 91 9.84 -16.18 -12.44
C GLU A 91 8.95 -16.19 -11.17
N LEU A 92 9.30 -15.37 -10.17
CA LEU A 92 8.47 -15.24 -8.97
C LEU A 92 7.11 -14.60 -9.30
N VAL A 93 7.10 -13.57 -10.13
CA VAL A 93 5.87 -12.92 -10.60
C VAL A 93 4.99 -13.93 -11.39
N THR A 94 5.59 -14.69 -12.31
CA THR A 94 4.87 -15.74 -13.05
C THR A 94 4.19 -16.72 -12.10
N LYS A 95 4.94 -17.23 -11.13
CA LYS A 95 4.42 -18.14 -10.11
C LYS A 95 3.26 -17.51 -9.32
N THR A 96 3.43 -16.27 -8.88
CA THR A 96 2.42 -15.55 -8.08
C THR A 96 1.13 -15.33 -8.86
N VAL A 97 1.24 -14.93 -10.13
CA VAL A 97 0.08 -14.71 -11.00
C VAL A 97 -0.63 -16.04 -11.31
N THR A 98 0.13 -17.05 -11.72
CA THR A 98 -0.43 -18.37 -12.06
C THR A 98 -1.15 -18.97 -10.86
N GLN A 99 -0.55 -18.89 -9.68
CA GLN A 99 -1.15 -19.39 -8.45
C GLN A 99 -2.41 -18.61 -8.06
N ALA A 100 -2.42 -17.28 -8.20
CA ALA A 100 -3.61 -16.47 -7.95
C ALA A 100 -4.78 -16.85 -8.84
N LEU A 101 -4.52 -17.16 -10.11
CA LEU A 101 -5.56 -17.61 -11.03
C LEU A 101 -6.06 -19.01 -10.68
N LEU A 102 -5.14 -19.97 -10.50
CA LEU A 102 -5.49 -21.39 -10.26
C LEU A 102 -6.26 -21.58 -8.94
N GLU A 103 -5.80 -21.01 -7.84
CA GLU A 103 -6.43 -21.17 -6.51
C GLU A 103 -7.83 -20.56 -6.44
N ASN A 104 -8.13 -19.61 -7.31
CA ASN A 104 -9.42 -18.94 -7.35
C ASN A 104 -10.28 -19.33 -8.57
N ASN A 105 -9.91 -20.39 -9.29
CA ASN A 105 -10.61 -20.90 -10.46
C ASN A 105 -10.83 -19.82 -11.55
N LEU A 106 -9.87 -18.93 -11.71
CA LEU A 106 -9.86 -17.88 -12.73
C LEU A 106 -8.97 -18.26 -13.91
N LYS A 107 -9.33 -17.74 -15.08
CA LYS A 107 -8.56 -17.88 -16.32
C LYS A 107 -7.99 -16.54 -16.76
N ASN A 108 -6.99 -16.56 -17.61
CA ASN A 108 -6.43 -15.34 -18.20
C ASN A 108 -7.49 -14.51 -18.95
N GLU A 109 -8.47 -15.16 -19.54
CA GLU A 109 -9.57 -14.52 -20.28
C GLU A 109 -10.47 -13.68 -19.36
N ASP A 110 -10.64 -14.09 -18.12
CA ASP A 110 -11.47 -13.39 -17.13
C ASP A 110 -10.86 -12.04 -16.74
N ILE A 111 -9.55 -11.86 -16.91
CA ILE A 111 -8.86 -10.64 -16.57
C ILE A 111 -8.94 -9.64 -17.72
N HIS A 112 -9.54 -8.49 -17.48
CA HIS A 112 -9.70 -7.44 -18.48
C HIS A 112 -8.46 -6.53 -18.57
N PHE A 113 -7.81 -6.25 -17.44
CA PHE A 113 -6.65 -5.37 -17.38
C PHE A 113 -5.66 -5.80 -16.29
N VAL A 114 -4.38 -5.48 -16.48
CA VAL A 114 -3.31 -5.78 -15.51
C VAL A 114 -2.60 -4.46 -15.16
N VAL A 115 -2.59 -4.14 -13.88
CA VAL A 115 -1.81 -3.03 -13.32
C VAL A 115 -0.57 -3.61 -12.66
N ARG A 116 0.59 -3.11 -13.04
CA ARG A 116 1.88 -3.50 -12.49
C ARG A 116 2.41 -2.40 -11.59
N SER A 117 2.79 -2.73 -10.38
CA SER A 117 3.36 -1.77 -9.43
C SER A 117 4.64 -2.31 -8.78
N ALA A 118 5.52 -1.43 -8.38
CA ALA A 118 6.74 -1.77 -7.70
C ALA A 118 6.84 -0.99 -6.39
N GLY A 119 6.79 -1.71 -5.27
CA GLY A 119 7.07 -1.17 -3.94
C GLY A 119 8.52 -1.41 -3.48
N ILE A 120 9.41 -1.84 -4.37
CA ILE A 120 10.82 -2.05 -4.08
C ILE A 120 11.56 -0.73 -4.33
N THR A 121 11.51 0.18 -3.37
CA THR A 121 12.07 1.53 -3.53
C THR A 121 13.09 1.89 -2.46
N ALA A 122 13.40 0.97 -1.56
CA ALA A 122 14.26 1.24 -0.42
C ALA A 122 15.76 1.38 -0.77
N ASP A 123 16.17 1.01 -1.98
CA ASP A 123 17.53 1.15 -2.43
C ASP A 123 17.59 2.16 -3.58
N THR A 124 18.28 3.28 -3.36
CA THR A 124 18.45 4.35 -4.37
C THR A 124 19.27 3.89 -5.59
N GLU A 125 20.05 2.82 -5.43
CA GLU A 125 20.83 2.23 -6.52
C GLU A 125 20.00 1.29 -7.39
N MET A 126 18.80 0.93 -6.97
CA MET A 126 17.96 0.00 -7.70
C MET A 126 17.43 0.59 -9.00
N ARG A 127 17.68 -0.12 -10.09
CA ARG A 127 17.20 0.27 -11.42
C ARG A 127 15.71 -0.05 -11.60
N LEU A 128 14.86 0.94 -11.36
CA LEU A 128 13.41 0.84 -11.46
C LEU A 128 12.93 0.24 -12.80
N GLU A 129 13.62 0.57 -13.90
CA GLU A 129 13.30 0.03 -15.23
C GLU A 129 13.39 -1.49 -15.26
N MET A 130 14.37 -2.08 -14.57
CA MET A 130 14.54 -3.54 -14.51
C MET A 130 13.40 -4.21 -13.74
N ILE A 131 12.88 -3.56 -12.70
CA ILE A 131 11.71 -4.06 -11.95
C ILE A 131 10.48 -4.04 -12.85
N ILE A 132 10.25 -2.93 -13.55
CA ILE A 132 9.10 -2.79 -14.49
C ILE A 132 9.16 -3.86 -15.58
N LEU A 133 10.35 -4.11 -16.13
CA LEU A 133 10.56 -5.14 -17.14
C LEU A 133 10.33 -6.55 -16.56
N ALA A 134 10.86 -6.83 -15.36
CA ALA A 134 10.64 -8.12 -14.72
C ALA A 134 9.15 -8.40 -14.44
N LEU A 135 8.41 -7.38 -13.99
CA LEU A 135 6.96 -7.48 -13.79
C LEU A 135 6.24 -7.75 -15.11
N ALA A 136 6.67 -7.10 -16.22
CA ALA A 136 6.10 -7.32 -17.53
C ALA A 136 6.37 -8.73 -18.03
N ASP A 137 7.63 -9.18 -17.96
CA ASP A 137 8.05 -10.54 -18.37
C ASP A 137 7.25 -11.59 -17.60
N GLY A 138 7.18 -11.46 -16.26
CA GLY A 138 6.45 -12.44 -15.45
C GLY A 138 4.94 -12.50 -15.75
N CYS A 139 4.33 -11.36 -16.06
CA CYS A 139 2.93 -11.33 -16.50
C CYS A 139 2.73 -11.97 -17.89
N LEU A 140 3.68 -11.76 -18.80
CA LEU A 140 3.66 -12.39 -20.15
C LEU A 140 3.85 -13.90 -20.04
N ASP A 141 4.81 -14.34 -19.22
CA ASP A 141 5.10 -15.76 -19.01
C ASP A 141 3.92 -16.48 -18.30
N ALA A 142 3.16 -15.76 -17.48
CA ALA A 142 1.92 -16.25 -16.89
C ALA A 142 0.74 -16.31 -17.91
N GLY A 143 0.96 -15.87 -19.15
CA GLY A 143 0.00 -15.94 -20.25
C GLY A 143 -0.88 -14.71 -20.43
N PHE A 144 -0.61 -13.59 -19.75
CA PHE A 144 -1.33 -12.36 -20.03
C PHE A 144 -0.89 -11.77 -21.37
N SER A 145 -1.87 -11.35 -22.17
CA SER A 145 -1.60 -10.65 -23.41
C SER A 145 -0.97 -9.28 -23.15
N PRO A 146 0.03 -8.84 -23.94
CA PRO A 146 0.58 -7.47 -23.86
C PRO A 146 -0.51 -6.40 -23.93
N ARG A 147 -1.60 -6.65 -24.62
CA ARG A 147 -2.74 -5.73 -24.78
C ARG A 147 -3.45 -5.44 -23.46
N LYS A 148 -3.39 -6.35 -22.47
CA LYS A 148 -3.97 -6.16 -21.14
C LYS A 148 -3.09 -5.28 -20.24
N MET A 149 -1.85 -5.02 -20.67
CA MET A 149 -0.85 -4.25 -19.91
C MET A 149 -0.44 -2.95 -20.60
N THR A 150 -0.88 -2.71 -21.82
CA THR A 150 -0.44 -1.55 -22.60
C THR A 150 -1.38 -0.37 -22.48
N GLY A 151 -0.81 0.82 -22.67
CA GLY A 151 -1.47 2.09 -22.57
C GLY A 151 -2.39 2.49 -23.71
N TYR A 152 -2.75 1.59 -24.61
CA TYR A 152 -3.66 1.90 -25.70
C TYR A 152 -4.85 0.97 -25.64
N LEU A 153 -5.98 1.47 -25.12
CA LEU A 153 -7.25 0.78 -25.26
C LEU A 153 -8.17 1.60 -26.19
N TYR A 154 -8.62 0.91 -27.22
CA TYR A 154 -9.70 1.40 -28.05
C TYR A 154 -11.00 0.84 -27.49
N GLN A 155 -12.09 1.62 -27.54
CA GLN A 155 -13.42 1.16 -27.17
C GLN A 155 -13.80 -0.15 -27.90
N SER A 156 -13.38 -0.29 -29.16
CA SER A 156 -13.57 -1.51 -29.94
C SER A 156 -12.91 -2.78 -29.36
N ARG A 157 -11.95 -2.63 -28.44
CA ARG A 157 -11.26 -3.74 -27.78
C ARG A 157 -11.77 -4.05 -26.38
N ILE A 158 -12.63 -3.21 -25.84
CA ILE A 158 -13.33 -3.46 -24.60
C ILE A 158 -14.37 -4.55 -24.85
N PRO A 159 -14.52 -5.55 -23.97
CA PRO A 159 -15.59 -6.55 -24.08
C PRO A 159 -16.95 -5.88 -24.25
N ASP A 160 -17.82 -6.47 -25.09
CA ASP A 160 -19.08 -5.84 -25.48
C ASP A 160 -19.97 -5.49 -24.28
N GLN A 161 -19.99 -6.33 -23.26
CA GLN A 161 -20.71 -6.08 -22.01
C GLN A 161 -20.20 -4.86 -21.24
N LEU A 162 -18.96 -4.42 -21.47
CA LEU A 162 -18.37 -3.26 -20.80
C LEU A 162 -18.40 -1.99 -21.65
N LYS A 163 -18.65 -2.09 -22.96
CA LYS A 163 -18.74 -0.91 -23.86
C LYS A 163 -19.74 0.16 -23.38
N PRO A 164 -20.93 -0.18 -22.83
CA PRO A 164 -21.88 0.82 -22.33
C PRO A 164 -21.30 1.73 -21.23
N TYR A 165 -20.27 1.27 -20.53
CA TYR A 165 -19.59 2.02 -19.45
C TYR A 165 -18.39 2.81 -19.91
N SER A 166 -17.99 2.71 -21.19
CA SER A 166 -16.86 3.44 -21.78
C SER A 166 -17.33 4.79 -22.33
N TYR A 167 -16.58 5.84 -21.98
CA TYR A 167 -16.89 7.21 -22.38
C TYR A 167 -15.90 7.79 -23.37
N LEU A 168 -14.86 7.04 -23.75
CA LEU A 168 -13.85 7.48 -24.71
C LEU A 168 -13.61 6.40 -25.77
N ASP A 169 -13.39 6.85 -27.02
CA ASP A 169 -13.08 5.94 -28.11
C ASP A 169 -11.66 5.37 -28.02
N LYS A 170 -10.76 6.12 -27.40
CA LYS A 170 -9.36 5.76 -27.23
C LYS A 170 -8.80 6.34 -25.93
N VAL A 171 -8.12 5.52 -25.17
CA VAL A 171 -7.37 5.91 -23.98
C VAL A 171 -5.90 5.54 -24.17
N HIS A 172 -5.01 6.51 -23.97
CA HIS A 172 -3.57 6.29 -23.92
C HIS A 172 -3.13 6.17 -22.47
N PHE A 173 -2.49 5.05 -22.16
CA PHE A 173 -2.06 4.75 -20.80
C PHE A 173 -0.83 3.86 -20.75
N ASP A 174 0.10 4.18 -19.88
CA ASP A 174 1.15 3.25 -19.47
C ASP A 174 0.63 2.43 -18.30
N GLY A 175 0.40 1.14 -18.52
CA GLY A 175 -0.12 0.21 -17.52
C GLY A 175 0.88 -0.16 -16.42
N ALA A 176 2.08 0.41 -16.41
CA ALA A 176 3.05 0.26 -15.34
C ALA A 176 2.93 1.41 -14.36
N VAL A 177 2.63 1.10 -13.10
CA VAL A 177 2.66 2.03 -12.00
C VAL A 177 3.86 1.67 -11.14
N ALA A 178 4.87 2.49 -11.13
CA ALA A 178 6.00 2.32 -10.24
C ALA A 178 5.88 3.30 -9.07
N GLY A 179 6.23 2.86 -7.85
CA GLY A 179 6.10 3.68 -6.63
C GLY A 179 6.84 5.03 -6.67
N VAL A 180 7.73 5.21 -7.63
CA VAL A 180 8.53 6.41 -7.81
C VAL A 180 8.33 7.13 -9.16
N ARG A 181 7.50 6.65 -10.07
CA ARG A 181 7.27 7.34 -11.35
C ARG A 181 5.78 7.49 -11.67
N PRO A 182 5.34 8.68 -12.10
CA PRO A 182 3.99 8.84 -12.61
C PRO A 182 3.78 7.98 -13.86
N PRO A 183 2.59 7.42 -14.08
CA PRO A 183 2.30 6.51 -15.19
C PRO A 183 2.51 7.12 -16.57
N THR A 184 2.54 8.43 -16.66
CA THR A 184 2.55 9.16 -17.92
C THR A 184 3.95 9.40 -18.50
N GLY A 185 5.02 9.02 -17.80
CA GLY A 185 6.39 9.19 -18.30
C GLY A 185 6.76 10.62 -18.69
N LEU A 186 6.09 11.62 -18.17
CA LEU A 186 6.21 13.04 -18.59
C LEU A 186 7.50 13.73 -18.15
N GLY A 187 8.55 12.98 -17.80
CA GLY A 187 9.89 13.52 -17.52
C GLY A 187 9.97 14.39 -16.26
N ARG A 188 8.99 14.33 -15.39
CA ARG A 188 8.91 15.14 -14.19
C ARG A 188 9.70 14.55 -13.04
N SER A 189 10.32 15.40 -12.24
CA SER A 189 10.93 14.99 -10.99
C SER A 189 9.89 14.39 -10.04
N ILE A 190 10.22 13.23 -9.49
CA ILE A 190 9.37 12.52 -8.55
C ILE A 190 9.64 13.06 -7.15
N ILE A 191 8.56 13.34 -6.41
CA ILE A 191 8.68 13.91 -5.08
C ILE A 191 9.08 12.86 -4.06
N SER A 192 8.33 11.79 -3.94
CA SER A 192 8.57 10.56 -3.15
C SER A 192 7.30 9.71 -3.19
N ASN A 193 7.42 8.41 -3.40
CA ASN A 193 6.32 7.41 -3.38
C ASN A 193 4.93 7.92 -3.84
N GLU A 194 4.92 8.90 -4.73
CA GLU A 194 3.74 9.70 -5.11
C GLU A 194 2.63 8.83 -5.69
N MET A 195 3.00 7.82 -6.48
CA MET A 195 2.03 6.93 -7.11
C MET A 195 1.42 5.93 -6.14
N GLU A 196 2.20 5.37 -5.23
CA GLU A 196 1.67 4.49 -4.19
C GLU A 196 0.70 5.25 -3.28
N GLY A 197 1.06 6.48 -2.90
CA GLY A 197 0.18 7.34 -2.11
C GLY A 197 -1.15 7.62 -2.81
N GLU A 198 -1.14 7.78 -4.16
CA GLU A 198 -2.37 7.95 -4.91
C GLU A 198 -3.18 6.67 -5.02
N LEU A 199 -2.54 5.53 -5.23
CA LEU A 199 -3.21 4.23 -5.20
C LEU A 199 -3.83 3.95 -3.84
N ALA A 200 -3.11 4.21 -2.75
CA ALA A 200 -3.61 4.06 -1.40
C ALA A 200 -4.86 4.92 -1.17
N MET A 201 -4.81 6.21 -1.55
CA MET A 201 -5.94 7.13 -1.44
C MET A 201 -7.15 6.66 -2.23
N ALA A 202 -6.94 6.25 -3.49
CA ALA A 202 -8.01 5.75 -4.35
C ALA A 202 -8.62 4.45 -3.80
N GLY A 203 -7.78 3.56 -3.27
CA GLY A 203 -8.21 2.28 -2.71
C GLY A 203 -8.97 2.42 -1.40
N LEU A 204 -8.56 3.33 -0.54
CA LEU A 204 -9.28 3.64 0.69
C LEU A 204 -10.66 4.26 0.40
N LYS A 205 -10.73 5.18 -0.57
CA LYS A 205 -12.02 5.72 -1.06
C LYS A 205 -12.92 4.63 -1.65
N GLU A 206 -12.34 3.64 -2.32
CA GLU A 206 -13.08 2.49 -2.83
C GLU A 206 -13.56 1.59 -1.70
N ALA A 207 -12.68 1.26 -0.75
CA ALA A 207 -13.01 0.41 0.40
C ALA A 207 -14.11 1.04 1.26
N ALA A 208 -14.10 2.35 1.45
CA ALA A 208 -15.09 3.07 2.24
C ALA A 208 -16.54 2.89 1.76
N LYS A 209 -16.75 2.55 0.48
CA LYS A 209 -18.09 2.24 -0.05
C LYS A 209 -18.76 1.00 0.57
N HIS A 210 -17.99 0.19 1.25
CA HIS A 210 -18.46 -1.01 1.94
C HIS A 210 -18.76 -0.77 3.43
N GLY A 211 -18.57 0.46 3.91
CA GLY A 211 -18.77 0.86 5.31
C GLY A 211 -19.61 2.12 5.45
N ASP A 212 -19.69 2.59 6.68
CA ASP A 212 -20.54 3.72 7.07
C ASP A 212 -19.80 5.08 7.05
N ILE A 213 -18.45 5.06 6.89
CA ILE A 213 -17.65 6.27 6.84
C ILE A 213 -17.45 6.67 5.37
N GLU A 214 -17.91 7.85 5.00
CA GLU A 214 -17.63 8.42 3.71
C GLU A 214 -16.19 8.96 3.66
N PHE A 215 -15.31 8.27 2.93
CA PHE A 215 -13.95 8.74 2.74
C PHE A 215 -13.88 9.78 1.63
N LYS A 216 -13.92 11.03 2.02
CA LYS A 216 -13.87 12.20 1.12
C LYS A 216 -12.68 13.09 1.41
N ASN A 217 -12.47 14.11 0.58
CA ASN A 217 -11.46 15.13 0.83
C ASN A 217 -12.00 16.19 1.81
N PRO A 218 -11.17 16.74 2.69
CA PRO A 218 -9.75 16.42 2.85
C PRO A 218 -9.54 15.03 3.43
N GLY A 219 -8.49 14.35 2.99
CA GLY A 219 -8.23 12.99 3.43
C GLY A 219 -6.74 12.69 3.55
N ILE A 220 -6.43 11.78 4.46
CA ILE A 220 -5.10 11.23 4.67
C ILE A 220 -5.16 9.73 4.37
N ALA A 221 -4.33 9.27 3.45
CA ALA A 221 -4.11 7.87 3.19
C ALA A 221 -2.72 7.49 3.67
N ILE A 222 -2.61 6.48 4.53
CA ILE A 222 -1.35 5.94 5.02
C ILE A 222 -1.31 4.47 4.60
N ASP A 223 -0.32 4.11 3.79
CA ASP A 223 -0.03 2.72 3.46
C ASP A 223 1.23 2.27 4.20
N MET A 224 1.05 1.32 5.10
CA MET A 224 2.10 0.74 5.91
C MET A 224 2.45 -0.66 5.40
N GLY A 225 3.19 -0.71 4.31
CA GLY A 225 3.82 -1.91 3.78
C GLY A 225 5.12 -2.24 4.54
N THR A 226 6.12 -2.76 3.86
CA THR A 226 7.51 -2.80 4.37
C THR A 226 8.04 -1.38 4.53
N THR A 227 7.74 -0.56 3.55
CA THR A 227 8.00 0.88 3.50
C THR A 227 6.72 1.66 3.72
N LEU A 228 6.86 2.91 4.12
CA LEU A 228 5.78 3.85 4.31
C LEU A 228 5.51 4.59 3.00
N SER A 229 4.26 4.63 2.61
CA SER A 229 3.77 5.51 1.56
C SER A 229 2.44 6.15 1.96
N GLY A 230 2.00 7.14 1.21
CA GLY A 230 0.72 7.76 1.51
C GLY A 230 0.59 9.15 0.92
N ARG A 231 -0.60 9.71 1.08
CA ARG A 231 -0.97 10.99 0.50
C ARG A 231 -1.90 11.77 1.42
N ILE A 232 -1.71 13.07 1.47
CA ILE A 232 -2.63 14.02 2.08
C ILE A 232 -3.24 14.88 0.98
N SER A 233 -4.57 14.96 0.94
CA SER A 233 -5.32 15.74 -0.05
C SER A 233 -6.07 16.89 0.60
N ASP A 234 -6.23 17.98 -0.15
CA ASP A 234 -7.06 19.12 0.22
C ASP A 234 -8.55 18.94 -0.15
N TYR A 235 -9.33 20.01 -0.07
CA TYR A 235 -10.77 20.01 -0.38
C TYR A 235 -11.13 19.94 -1.86
N GLY A 236 -10.17 20.07 -2.77
CA GLY A 236 -10.46 20.15 -4.21
C GLY A 236 -11.21 18.95 -4.76
N GLU A 237 -12.40 19.15 -5.30
CA GLU A 237 -13.25 18.11 -5.89
C GLU A 237 -13.43 18.31 -7.40
N PRO A 238 -13.53 17.23 -8.18
CA PRO A 238 -13.50 15.80 -7.87
C PRO A 238 -12.10 15.23 -7.67
N TYR A 239 -11.04 16.00 -7.96
CA TYR A 239 -9.65 15.66 -7.72
C TYR A 239 -9.02 16.70 -6.81
N ALA A 240 -8.70 16.28 -5.60
CA ALA A 240 -8.03 17.12 -4.64
C ALA A 240 -6.54 17.26 -4.96
N LYS A 241 -5.99 18.45 -4.75
CA LYS A 241 -4.55 18.67 -4.80
C LYS A 241 -3.88 17.86 -3.70
N THR A 242 -2.74 17.25 -4.01
CA THR A 242 -1.88 16.65 -3.00
C THR A 242 -1.19 17.78 -2.22
N VAL A 243 -1.28 17.76 -0.91
CA VAL A 243 -0.64 18.73 -0.01
C VAL A 243 0.41 18.09 0.89
N GLY A 244 0.49 16.77 0.90
CA GLY A 244 1.54 16.05 1.61
C GLY A 244 1.70 14.62 1.12
N ASN A 245 2.92 14.08 1.30
CA ASN A 245 3.28 12.69 1.01
C ASN A 245 4.07 12.10 2.16
N PHE A 246 4.03 10.78 2.27
CA PHE A 246 4.78 10.00 3.25
C PHE A 246 5.86 9.17 2.58
N CYS A 247 6.99 8.99 3.28
CA CYS A 247 8.04 8.05 2.88
C CYS A 247 8.78 7.51 4.12
N GLY A 248 9.51 6.43 3.96
CA GLY A 248 10.33 5.89 5.01
C GLY A 248 10.07 4.42 5.29
N TYR A 249 10.46 3.99 6.48
CA TYR A 249 10.21 2.65 6.98
C TYR A 249 8.83 2.52 7.62
N ALA A 250 8.23 1.35 7.49
CA ALA A 250 7.05 0.92 8.23
C ALA A 250 7.26 -0.51 8.73
N GLY A 251 6.74 -1.52 8.05
CA GLY A 251 6.83 -2.92 8.45
C GLY A 251 8.25 -3.47 8.55
N ALA A 252 9.23 -2.86 7.89
CA ALA A 252 10.64 -3.22 8.06
C ALA A 252 11.10 -3.11 9.52
N ILE A 253 10.55 -2.17 10.28
CA ILE A 253 10.84 -2.00 11.71
C ILE A 253 10.34 -3.21 12.50
N ALA A 254 9.11 -3.64 12.24
CA ALA A 254 8.54 -4.81 12.88
C ALA A 254 9.23 -6.11 12.44
N ASP A 255 9.58 -6.23 11.17
CA ASP A 255 10.29 -7.39 10.64
C ASP A 255 11.72 -7.51 11.20
N ALA A 256 12.36 -6.38 11.53
CA ALA A 256 13.67 -6.37 12.15
C ALA A 256 13.68 -7.09 13.50
N LEU A 257 12.60 -7.06 14.27
CA LEU A 257 12.47 -7.74 15.56
C LEU A 257 12.74 -9.25 15.48
N ILE A 258 12.44 -9.86 14.33
CA ILE A 258 12.55 -11.32 14.19
C ILE A 258 13.76 -11.79 13.37
N GLN A 259 14.62 -10.89 12.93
CA GLN A 259 15.74 -11.24 12.03
C GLN A 259 16.74 -12.20 12.64
N LYS A 260 16.94 -12.19 13.97
CA LYS A 260 17.79 -13.15 14.71
C LYS A 260 17.05 -14.41 15.17
N ILE A 261 15.73 -14.47 14.99
CA ILE A 261 14.88 -15.60 15.39
C ILE A 261 14.46 -16.40 14.16
N SER A 262 14.05 -15.71 13.13
CA SER A 262 13.52 -16.27 11.88
C SER A 262 14.04 -15.49 10.70
N VAL A 263 15.31 -15.72 10.35
CA VAL A 263 16.00 -14.99 9.28
C VAL A 263 15.18 -14.95 7.99
N GLY A 264 14.97 -13.75 7.47
CA GLY A 264 14.26 -13.52 6.22
C GLY A 264 12.72 -13.69 6.31
N LYS A 265 12.15 -14.01 7.48
CA LYS A 265 10.69 -14.03 7.65
C LYS A 265 10.15 -12.66 8.05
N SER A 266 8.84 -12.48 7.89
CA SER A 266 8.11 -11.32 8.38
C SER A 266 7.36 -11.68 9.66
N VAL A 267 7.33 -10.78 10.64
CA VAL A 267 6.53 -10.96 11.85
C VAL A 267 5.03 -11.06 11.52
N PHE A 268 4.60 -10.48 10.39
CA PHE A 268 3.21 -10.56 9.94
C PHE A 268 2.81 -11.96 9.50
N GLU A 269 3.77 -12.82 9.09
CA GLU A 269 3.50 -14.24 8.83
C GLU A 269 3.11 -14.97 10.11
N TRP A 270 3.77 -14.65 11.23
CA TRP A 270 3.39 -15.20 12.52
C TRP A 270 2.00 -14.77 12.93
N MET A 271 1.69 -13.49 12.76
CA MET A 271 0.37 -12.94 13.06
C MET A 271 -0.75 -13.57 12.22
N GLU A 272 -0.50 -13.88 10.96
CA GLU A 272 -1.48 -14.49 10.06
C GLU A 272 -1.67 -16.00 10.35
N ALA A 273 -0.59 -16.72 10.73
CA ALA A 273 -0.62 -18.15 10.99
C ALA A 273 -1.37 -18.52 12.28
N GLU A 274 -1.31 -17.68 13.30
CA GLU A 274 -1.80 -18.01 14.64
C GLU A 274 -3.29 -17.75 14.88
N ASN A 275 -4.08 -17.29 13.90
CA ASN A 275 -5.50 -16.95 14.12
C ASN A 275 -5.70 -16.09 15.39
N LEU A 276 -4.96 -15.00 15.52
CA LEU A 276 -4.73 -14.21 16.73
C LEU A 276 -5.97 -13.57 17.41
N ASN A 277 -7.16 -13.83 16.91
CA ASN A 277 -8.39 -13.49 17.64
C ASN A 277 -8.60 -14.32 18.90
N LYS A 278 -7.69 -15.27 19.22
CA LYS A 278 -7.80 -16.23 20.32
C LYS A 278 -6.72 -16.11 21.40
N ILE A 279 -5.72 -15.25 21.25
CA ILE A 279 -4.70 -15.13 22.30
C ILE A 279 -5.31 -14.33 23.46
N PRO A 280 -5.50 -14.94 24.64
CA PRO A 280 -5.92 -14.20 25.82
C PRO A 280 -4.86 -13.16 26.18
N LEU A 281 -5.29 -12.00 26.66
CA LEU A 281 -4.43 -10.95 27.22
C LEU A 281 -3.69 -11.35 28.52
N ASN A 282 -3.68 -12.60 28.89
CA ASN A 282 -3.03 -13.12 30.09
C ASN A 282 -1.54 -13.31 29.87
N SER A 283 -0.81 -12.23 29.63
CA SER A 283 0.63 -12.21 29.76
C SER A 283 0.99 -12.07 31.25
N ASN A 284 2.01 -12.85 31.68
CA ASN A 284 2.64 -12.67 32.98
C ASN A 284 2.99 -11.16 33.16
N PRO A 285 2.73 -10.53 34.32
CA PRO A 285 3.07 -9.12 34.57
C PRO A 285 4.53 -8.78 34.26
N GLU A 286 5.48 -9.66 34.56
CA GLU A 286 6.89 -9.47 34.24
C GLU A 286 7.14 -9.31 32.72
N CYS A 287 6.48 -10.10 31.89
CA CYS A 287 6.57 -10.01 30.44
C CYS A 287 5.99 -8.66 29.91
N LEU A 288 5.02 -8.08 30.60
CA LEU A 288 4.47 -6.77 30.23
C LEU A 288 5.47 -5.64 30.47
N GLU A 289 6.21 -5.67 31.58
CA GLU A 289 7.25 -4.69 31.87
C GLU A 289 8.39 -4.78 30.85
N GLU A 290 8.78 -5.98 30.46
CA GLU A 290 9.80 -6.20 29.41
C GLU A 290 9.36 -5.69 28.05
N ILE A 291 8.09 -5.91 27.67
CA ILE A 291 7.52 -5.38 26.41
C ILE A 291 7.54 -3.84 26.42
N GLU A 292 7.12 -3.21 27.52
CA GLU A 292 7.12 -1.75 27.62
C GLU A 292 8.53 -1.16 27.59
N ALA A 293 9.49 -1.81 28.26
CA ALA A 293 10.90 -1.41 28.20
C ALA A 293 11.46 -1.52 26.76
N ALA A 294 11.22 -2.65 26.11
CA ALA A 294 11.63 -2.86 24.70
C ALA A 294 10.98 -1.85 23.75
N ARG A 295 9.68 -1.60 23.91
CA ARG A 295 8.94 -0.58 23.15
C ARG A 295 9.58 0.79 23.28
N PHE A 296 9.89 1.23 24.50
CA PHE A 296 10.51 2.52 24.78
C PHE A 296 11.89 2.64 24.12
N GLU A 297 12.72 1.61 24.19
CA GLU A 297 14.04 1.60 23.56
C GLU A 297 13.95 1.66 22.02
N ILE A 298 12.96 1.01 21.42
CA ILE A 298 12.72 1.08 19.96
C ILE A 298 12.27 2.49 19.56
N LEU A 299 11.28 3.04 20.28
CA LEU A 299 10.71 4.35 19.93
C LEU A 299 11.72 5.49 20.03
N LYS A 300 12.71 5.42 20.93
CA LYS A 300 13.80 6.39 21.01
C LYS A 300 14.65 6.45 19.72
N LYS A 301 14.68 5.40 18.95
CA LYS A 301 15.51 5.29 17.72
C LYS A 301 14.72 5.61 16.45
N ILE A 302 13.41 5.77 16.56
CA ILE A 302 12.52 6.06 15.43
C ILE A 302 12.39 7.58 15.28
N ASN A 303 12.69 8.07 14.09
CA ASN A 303 12.58 9.47 13.71
C ASN A 303 11.33 9.67 12.85
N ILE A 304 10.30 10.31 13.41
CA ILE A 304 9.10 10.70 12.66
C ILE A 304 9.05 12.22 12.64
N MET A 305 9.13 12.80 11.43
CA MET A 305 9.19 14.25 11.28
C MET A 305 8.71 14.74 9.91
N LYS A 306 8.42 16.02 9.84
CA LYS A 306 8.41 16.75 8.58
C LYS A 306 9.85 16.73 8.02
N ILE A 307 10.00 16.25 6.77
CA ILE A 307 11.30 16.20 6.12
C ILE A 307 11.74 17.65 5.80
N PRO A 308 12.95 18.05 6.22
CA PRO A 308 13.45 19.40 5.95
C PRO A 308 13.58 19.69 4.46
N ASP A 309 13.41 20.96 4.10
CA ASP A 309 13.59 21.43 2.74
C ASP A 309 15.05 21.25 2.28
N GLY A 310 15.27 21.07 0.97
CA GLY A 310 16.59 20.89 0.38
C GLY A 310 17.18 19.49 0.50
N ARG A 311 16.45 18.51 1.05
CA ARG A 311 16.92 17.13 1.13
C ARG A 311 16.69 16.38 -0.18
N ASP A 312 17.67 15.56 -0.57
CA ASP A 312 17.57 14.63 -1.70
C ASP A 312 17.30 13.18 -1.23
N CYS A 313 17.45 12.92 0.07
CA CYS A 313 17.12 11.65 0.71
C CYS A 313 16.60 11.87 2.14
N PHE A 314 15.84 10.88 2.61
CA PHE A 314 15.44 10.74 4.01
C PHE A 314 15.70 9.28 4.43
N GLY A 315 16.71 9.08 5.28
CA GLY A 315 17.29 7.78 5.45
C GLY A 315 17.77 7.21 4.10
N PRO A 316 17.48 5.95 3.77
CA PRO A 316 17.83 5.35 2.48
C PRO A 316 16.84 5.70 1.36
N PHE A 317 15.80 6.51 1.63
CA PHE A 317 14.75 6.80 0.67
C PHE A 317 15.06 8.07 -0.12
N ALA A 318 14.97 7.97 -1.45
CA ALA A 318 15.09 9.13 -2.31
C ALA A 318 13.86 10.03 -2.16
N VAL A 319 14.09 11.33 -1.95
CA VAL A 319 13.07 12.38 -1.90
C VAL A 319 13.49 13.55 -2.77
N ASN A 320 12.53 14.31 -3.26
CA ASN A 320 12.79 15.55 -3.98
C ASN A 320 12.05 16.69 -3.27
N SER A 321 12.66 17.17 -2.18
CA SER A 321 12.08 18.24 -1.38
C SER A 321 11.95 19.56 -2.12
N LYS A 322 12.84 19.85 -3.09
CA LYS A 322 12.73 21.05 -3.95
C LYS A 322 11.50 21.01 -4.85
N ALA A 323 11.20 19.81 -5.40
CA ALA A 323 9.96 19.64 -6.17
C ALA A 323 8.72 19.71 -5.27
N ALA A 324 8.79 19.14 -4.06
CA ALA A 324 7.72 19.21 -3.08
C ALA A 324 7.42 20.67 -2.68
N GLU A 325 8.43 21.44 -2.37
CA GLU A 325 8.31 22.88 -2.04
C GLU A 325 7.65 23.68 -3.17
N LYS A 326 8.13 23.50 -4.41
CA LYS A 326 7.52 24.16 -5.60
C LYS A 326 6.05 23.81 -5.78
N CYS A 327 5.63 22.63 -5.36
CA CYS A 327 4.24 22.16 -5.44
C CYS A 327 3.41 22.55 -4.22
N GLY A 328 4.02 23.14 -3.18
CA GLY A 328 3.37 23.38 -1.89
C GLY A 328 3.04 22.08 -1.16
N LEU A 329 3.89 21.06 -1.30
CA LEU A 329 3.75 19.76 -0.65
C LEU A 329 4.62 19.68 0.60
N THR A 330 4.07 19.13 1.67
CA THR A 330 4.82 18.78 2.87
C THR A 330 5.19 17.29 2.82
N LEU A 331 6.46 16.98 3.04
CA LEU A 331 6.93 15.61 3.13
C LEU A 331 7.02 15.18 4.59
N PHE A 332 6.52 13.98 4.89
CA PHE A 332 6.58 13.35 6.21
C PHE A 332 7.36 12.06 6.10
N GLY A 333 8.27 11.82 7.05
CA GLY A 333 9.12 10.66 7.01
C GLY A 333 9.11 9.86 8.31
N CYS A 334 9.36 8.55 8.17
CA CYS A 334 9.66 7.64 9.27
C CYS A 334 10.99 6.92 8.96
N ASP A 335 12.01 7.16 9.78
CA ASP A 335 13.34 6.57 9.64
C ASP A 335 13.84 6.00 10.97
N VAL A 336 14.90 5.20 10.94
CA VAL A 336 15.51 4.58 12.11
C VAL A 336 16.99 4.92 12.14
N GLY A 337 17.42 5.71 13.13
CA GLY A 337 18.79 6.22 13.21
C GLY A 337 19.10 7.20 12.08
N GLU A 338 20.37 7.30 11.67
CA GLU A 338 20.77 8.27 10.64
C GLU A 338 20.45 7.79 9.22
N ASN A 339 20.58 6.50 8.91
CA ASN A 339 20.38 5.94 7.58
C ASN A 339 19.75 4.53 7.62
N GLY A 340 18.86 4.27 8.55
CA GLY A 340 18.28 2.94 8.76
C GLY A 340 19.26 1.95 9.40
N SER A 341 20.41 2.40 9.88
CA SER A 341 21.48 1.57 10.46
C SER A 341 21.05 0.86 11.75
N ASP A 342 20.07 1.39 12.45
CA ASP A 342 19.60 0.87 13.72
C ASP A 342 18.59 -0.29 13.62
N LEU A 343 18.21 -0.71 12.42
CA LEU A 343 17.31 -1.86 12.25
C LEU A 343 17.88 -3.15 12.87
N GLU A 344 19.20 -3.38 12.77
CA GLU A 344 19.86 -4.54 13.37
C GLU A 344 19.76 -4.56 14.90
N VAL A 345 19.78 -3.41 15.55
CA VAL A 345 19.60 -3.28 17.01
C VAL A 345 18.23 -3.78 17.44
N PHE A 346 17.21 -3.60 16.61
CA PHE A 346 15.87 -4.12 16.88
C PHE A 346 15.84 -5.65 16.88
N ALA A 347 16.70 -6.31 16.11
CA ALA A 347 16.81 -7.75 16.10
C ALA A 347 17.35 -8.31 17.44
N ASP A 348 18.22 -7.58 18.13
CA ASP A 348 18.69 -7.95 19.47
C ASP A 348 17.57 -7.80 20.51
N ILE A 349 16.85 -6.70 20.48
CA ILE A 349 15.69 -6.46 21.36
C ILE A 349 14.63 -7.56 21.15
N GLY A 350 14.30 -7.85 19.90
CA GLY A 350 13.32 -8.88 19.58
C GLY A 350 13.77 -10.28 20.02
N LYS A 351 15.07 -10.61 19.85
CA LYS A 351 15.62 -11.89 20.31
C LYS A 351 15.57 -12.03 21.83
N GLN A 352 15.95 -11.02 22.58
CA GLN A 352 15.86 -11.02 24.04
C GLN A 352 14.44 -11.25 24.52
N LEU A 353 13.49 -10.50 23.95
CA LEU A 353 12.08 -10.65 24.29
C LEU A 353 11.49 -12.01 23.88
N TYR A 354 11.96 -12.59 22.77
CA TYR A 354 11.57 -13.92 22.35
C TYR A 354 12.05 -15.00 23.35
N ASP A 355 13.27 -14.86 23.86
CA ASP A 355 13.85 -15.83 24.80
C ASP A 355 13.12 -15.83 26.15
N SER A 356 12.53 -14.70 26.57
CA SER A 356 11.77 -14.58 27.82
C SER A 356 10.26 -14.83 27.64
N GLY A 357 9.65 -14.32 26.58
CA GLY A 357 8.20 -14.28 26.40
C GLY A 357 7.67 -14.98 25.14
N GLY A 358 8.56 -15.56 24.33
CA GLY A 358 8.18 -16.30 23.12
C GLY A 358 7.61 -15.46 22.00
N THR A 359 6.95 -16.12 21.06
CA THR A 359 6.35 -15.50 19.85
C THR A 359 5.32 -14.43 20.21
N ASP A 360 4.49 -14.68 21.22
CA ASP A 360 3.40 -13.79 21.62
C ASP A 360 3.91 -12.43 22.12
N ALA A 361 5.01 -12.42 22.87
CA ALA A 361 5.62 -11.18 23.35
C ALA A 361 6.17 -10.33 22.19
N VAL A 362 6.83 -10.95 21.22
CA VAL A 362 7.36 -10.25 20.04
C VAL A 362 6.23 -9.72 19.15
N ILE A 363 5.16 -10.48 18.93
CA ILE A 363 3.98 -10.04 18.20
C ILE A 363 3.34 -8.84 18.88
N ARG A 364 3.17 -8.90 20.20
CA ARG A 364 2.61 -7.79 20.96
C ARG A 364 3.48 -6.54 20.89
N LEU A 365 4.79 -6.68 21.03
CA LEU A 365 5.72 -5.57 20.85
C LEU A 365 5.58 -4.95 19.45
N ALA A 366 5.50 -5.77 18.41
CA ALA A 366 5.31 -5.30 17.04
C ALA A 366 3.97 -4.56 16.86
N ASP A 367 2.89 -5.02 17.49
CA ASP A 367 1.59 -4.34 17.44
C ASP A 367 1.65 -2.98 18.16
N GLU A 368 2.28 -2.92 19.33
CA GLU A 368 2.45 -1.67 20.09
C GLU A 368 3.30 -0.66 19.33
N VAL A 369 4.49 -1.06 18.85
CA VAL A 369 5.41 -0.18 18.12
C VAL A 369 4.77 0.36 16.83
N MET A 370 4.15 -0.51 16.03
CA MET A 370 3.55 -0.08 14.77
C MET A 370 2.34 0.84 14.98
N SER A 371 1.57 0.63 16.05
CA SER A 371 0.49 1.55 16.40
C SER A 371 1.04 2.91 16.86
N ASP A 372 2.14 2.95 17.62
CA ASP A 372 2.79 4.20 18.02
C ASP A 372 3.34 4.99 16.84
N ILE A 373 3.96 4.30 15.88
CA ILE A 373 4.43 4.91 14.62
C ILE A 373 3.26 5.57 13.89
N THR A 374 2.15 4.84 13.75
CA THR A 374 0.95 5.37 13.09
C THR A 374 0.40 6.60 13.79
N VAL A 375 0.29 6.55 15.12
CA VAL A 375 -0.18 7.68 15.95
C VAL A 375 0.77 8.88 15.82
N SER A 376 2.08 8.63 15.87
CA SER A 376 3.09 9.69 15.76
C SER A 376 3.11 10.35 14.39
N LEU A 377 2.90 9.58 13.31
CA LEU A 377 2.72 10.13 11.96
C LEU A 377 1.51 11.06 11.88
N ILE A 378 0.36 10.63 12.41
CA ILE A 378 -0.87 11.45 12.42
C ILE A 378 -0.67 12.72 13.27
N LYS A 379 0.02 12.59 14.39
CA LYS A 379 0.36 13.74 15.25
C LYS A 379 1.27 14.73 14.51
N CYS A 380 2.30 14.25 13.84
CA CYS A 380 3.20 15.08 13.04
C CYS A 380 2.45 15.82 11.92
N VAL A 381 1.50 15.16 11.24
CA VAL A 381 0.63 15.78 10.24
C VAL A 381 -0.26 16.86 10.84
N LYS A 382 -0.80 16.63 12.06
CA LYS A 382 -1.61 17.61 12.80
C LYS A 382 -0.78 18.85 13.17
N GLU A 383 0.42 18.64 13.71
CA GLU A 383 1.36 19.70 14.08
C GLU A 383 1.80 20.55 12.87
N ALA A 384 1.87 19.93 11.68
CA ALA A 384 2.14 20.64 10.42
C ALA A 384 0.92 21.38 9.84
N GLY A 385 -0.24 21.33 10.50
CA GLY A 385 -1.46 21.98 10.04
C GLY A 385 -2.17 21.29 8.86
N CYS A 386 -1.79 20.03 8.54
CA CYS A 386 -2.38 19.27 7.43
C CYS A 386 -3.56 18.38 7.85
N LEU A 387 -4.02 18.48 9.11
CA LEU A 387 -5.16 17.75 9.65
C LEU A 387 -6.12 18.71 10.32
N ASN A 388 -7.42 18.61 10.03
CA ASN A 388 -8.49 19.37 10.65
C ASN A 388 -9.65 18.45 11.07
N SER A 389 -10.71 19.01 11.64
CA SER A 389 -11.87 18.28 12.17
C SER A 389 -12.66 17.51 11.10
N GLU A 390 -12.55 17.87 9.83
CA GLU A 390 -13.25 17.19 8.71
C GLU A 390 -12.38 16.15 8.01
N THR A 391 -11.08 16.11 8.34
CA THR A 391 -10.14 15.19 7.69
C THR A 391 -10.46 13.74 8.03
N VAL A 392 -10.63 12.90 7.02
CA VAL A 392 -10.79 11.46 7.17
C VAL A 392 -9.46 10.76 6.92
N ILE A 393 -9.10 9.83 7.80
CA ILE A 393 -7.84 9.10 7.76
C ILE A 393 -8.11 7.65 7.38
N GLY A 394 -7.44 7.18 6.34
CA GLY A 394 -7.47 5.79 5.94
C GLY A 394 -6.09 5.15 6.14
N ILE A 395 -6.07 3.95 6.69
CA ILE A 395 -4.87 3.18 6.96
C ILE A 395 -4.98 1.84 6.24
N THR A 396 -3.96 1.48 5.51
CA THR A 396 -3.83 0.22 4.79
C THR A 396 -2.40 -0.32 4.92
N GLY A 397 -2.15 -1.49 4.32
CA GLY A 397 -0.86 -2.17 4.43
C GLY A 397 -0.74 -3.05 5.67
N ARG A 398 -0.04 -4.20 5.53
CA ARG A 398 0.04 -5.23 6.57
C ARG A 398 0.54 -4.70 7.92
N ALA A 399 1.50 -3.79 7.89
CA ALA A 399 2.07 -3.21 9.10
C ALA A 399 1.12 -2.25 9.84
N GLY A 400 0.09 -1.75 9.17
CA GLY A 400 -0.92 -0.87 9.79
C GLY A 400 -2.18 -1.60 10.27
N ILE A 401 -2.47 -2.79 9.70
CA ILE A 401 -3.81 -3.38 9.87
C ILE A 401 -3.83 -4.80 10.44
N THR A 402 -2.73 -5.57 10.41
CA THR A 402 -2.67 -6.93 10.95
C THR A 402 -2.59 -6.93 12.48
N GLY A 403 -3.00 -8.03 13.12
CA GLY A 403 -2.97 -8.17 14.56
C GLY A 403 -3.90 -7.20 15.29
N LYS A 404 -3.43 -6.62 16.39
CA LYS A 404 -4.20 -5.66 17.21
C LYS A 404 -3.93 -4.18 16.89
N LYS A 405 -3.14 -3.88 15.88
CA LYS A 405 -2.70 -2.51 15.55
C LYS A 405 -3.85 -1.53 15.34
N GLN A 406 -4.92 -1.99 14.71
CA GLN A 406 -6.11 -1.15 14.47
C GLN A 406 -6.76 -0.70 15.78
N GLU A 407 -6.97 -1.65 16.70
CA GLU A 407 -7.54 -1.40 18.01
C GLU A 407 -6.65 -0.46 18.83
N LEU A 408 -5.34 -0.78 18.89
CA LEU A 408 -4.35 0.02 19.61
C LEU A 408 -4.21 1.43 19.04
N THR A 409 -4.14 1.56 17.71
CA THR A 409 -4.07 2.88 17.05
C THR A 409 -5.28 3.72 17.40
N PHE A 410 -6.46 3.12 17.32
CA PHE A 410 -7.70 3.80 17.65
C PHE A 410 -7.75 4.24 19.11
N GLN A 411 -7.41 3.35 20.04
CA GLN A 411 -7.36 3.67 21.48
C GLN A 411 -6.38 4.81 21.77
N LYS A 412 -5.16 4.74 21.22
CA LYS A 412 -4.12 5.76 21.43
C LYS A 412 -4.53 7.12 20.87
N LEU A 413 -5.11 7.18 19.68
CA LEU A 413 -5.60 8.42 19.08
C LEU A 413 -6.73 9.06 19.91
N SER A 414 -7.62 8.23 20.44
CA SER A 414 -8.71 8.67 21.31
C SER A 414 -8.20 9.17 22.64
N CYS A 415 -7.31 8.41 23.31
CA CYS A 415 -6.77 8.79 24.63
C CYS A 415 -5.91 10.06 24.57
N GLN A 416 -5.19 10.29 23.48
CA GLN A 416 -4.32 11.46 23.33
C GLN A 416 -5.05 12.69 22.74
N ASN A 417 -6.35 12.59 22.45
CA ASN A 417 -7.15 13.67 21.85
C ASN A 417 -6.52 14.25 20.57
N ILE A 418 -5.86 13.40 19.77
CA ILE A 418 -5.25 13.82 18.51
C ILE A 418 -6.33 14.11 17.47
N ILE A 419 -7.40 13.32 17.48
CA ILE A 419 -8.55 13.39 16.58
C ILE A 419 -9.81 13.57 17.43
N GLU A 420 -10.71 14.44 17.00
CA GLU A 420 -11.94 14.76 17.75
C GLU A 420 -12.94 13.60 17.77
N ASN A 421 -13.15 12.97 16.61
CA ASN A 421 -14.11 11.89 16.42
C ASN A 421 -13.48 10.68 15.68
N PRO A 422 -12.57 9.92 16.35
CA PRO A 422 -11.88 8.81 15.69
C PRO A 422 -12.84 7.82 15.02
N GLU A 423 -14.02 7.64 15.64
CA GLU A 423 -15.05 6.72 15.13
C GLU A 423 -15.60 7.09 13.76
N LYS A 424 -15.64 8.36 13.44
CA LYS A 424 -16.17 8.89 12.18
C LYS A 424 -15.09 9.27 11.18
N GLN A 425 -13.83 9.32 11.64
CA GLN A 425 -12.72 9.85 10.85
C GLN A 425 -11.68 8.81 10.46
N ILE A 426 -11.68 7.59 11.07
CA ILE A 426 -10.66 6.58 10.78
C ILE A 426 -11.28 5.36 10.15
N ILE A 427 -10.69 4.92 9.04
CA ILE A 427 -11.00 3.64 8.41
C ILE A 427 -9.73 2.81 8.25
N PHE A 428 -9.87 1.49 8.35
CA PHE A 428 -8.83 0.53 8.04
C PHE A 428 -9.31 -0.33 6.87
N ALA A 429 -8.44 -0.54 5.88
CA ALA A 429 -8.80 -1.33 4.70
C ALA A 429 -7.69 -2.29 4.29
N GLU A 430 -8.07 -3.52 3.99
CA GLU A 430 -7.19 -4.49 3.37
C GLU A 430 -6.97 -4.17 1.89
N ASP A 431 -5.74 -4.46 1.43
CA ASP A 431 -5.36 -4.42 0.02
C ASP A 431 -5.66 -3.08 -0.68
N GLY A 432 -5.43 -1.97 0.03
CA GLY A 432 -5.72 -0.63 -0.46
C GLY A 432 -5.07 -0.31 -1.80
N LEU A 433 -3.81 -0.70 -2.01
CA LEU A 433 -3.11 -0.49 -3.29
C LEU A 433 -3.79 -1.24 -4.44
N ALA A 434 -4.22 -2.49 -4.22
CA ALA A 434 -4.89 -3.27 -5.26
C ALA A 434 -6.30 -2.72 -5.60
N ARG A 435 -7.03 -2.27 -4.58
CA ARG A 435 -8.31 -1.56 -4.79
C ARG A 435 -8.10 -0.25 -5.55
N GLY A 436 -7.05 0.48 -5.22
CA GLY A 436 -6.64 1.68 -5.95
C GLY A 436 -6.25 1.39 -7.39
N ALA A 437 -5.54 0.30 -7.63
CA ALA A 437 -5.21 -0.17 -8.97
C ALA A 437 -6.47 -0.46 -9.81
N ALA A 438 -7.52 -1.06 -9.22
CA ALA A 438 -8.80 -1.25 -9.89
C ALA A 438 -9.48 0.07 -10.26
N VAL A 439 -9.46 1.05 -9.36
CA VAL A 439 -9.98 2.41 -9.64
C VAL A 439 -9.18 3.06 -10.77
N MET A 440 -7.86 2.98 -10.71
CA MET A 440 -6.97 3.53 -11.72
C MET A 440 -7.24 2.86 -13.08
N ALA A 441 -7.29 1.54 -13.13
CA ALA A 441 -7.57 0.78 -14.37
C ALA A 441 -8.89 1.21 -15.02
N ARG A 442 -9.94 1.43 -14.23
CA ARG A 442 -11.22 1.98 -14.75
C ARG A 442 -11.04 3.36 -15.33
N CYS A 443 -10.35 4.26 -14.60
CA CYS A 443 -10.05 5.60 -15.10
C CYS A 443 -9.34 5.54 -16.43
N MET A 444 -8.36 4.67 -16.55
CA MET A 444 -7.53 4.51 -17.74
C MET A 444 -8.29 3.99 -18.94
N ASN A 445 -9.23 3.11 -18.68
CA ASN A 445 -10.13 2.54 -19.69
C ASN A 445 -11.38 3.39 -19.90
N SER A 446 -11.44 4.57 -19.27
CA SER A 446 -12.60 5.47 -19.31
C SER A 446 -13.91 4.80 -18.94
N LEU A 447 -13.84 3.82 -18.04
CA LEU A 447 -15.01 3.12 -17.52
C LEU A 447 -15.52 3.82 -16.27
N GLY A 448 -16.73 4.35 -16.32
CA GLY A 448 -17.41 4.96 -15.21
C GLY A 448 -18.80 4.38 -15.03
N CYS A 449 -19.36 4.53 -13.84
CA CYS A 449 -20.75 4.18 -13.57
C CYS A 449 -21.48 5.38 -12.96
N PRO A 450 -22.82 5.41 -13.02
CA PRO A 450 -23.61 6.58 -12.58
C PRO A 450 -23.30 7.02 -11.15
N ASN A 451 -23.08 6.08 -10.26
CA ASN A 451 -22.85 6.33 -8.84
C ASN A 451 -21.36 6.39 -8.46
N ASN A 452 -20.45 6.25 -9.42
CA ASN A 452 -19.02 6.32 -9.20
C ASN A 452 -18.35 7.19 -10.28
N PRO A 453 -18.25 8.49 -10.05
CA PRO A 453 -17.65 9.43 -10.99
C PRO A 453 -16.14 9.28 -11.12
N LEU A 454 -15.50 8.50 -10.26
CA LEU A 454 -14.09 8.16 -10.40
C LEU A 454 -13.95 7.22 -11.60
N GLY A 455 -13.34 7.70 -12.64
CA GLY A 455 -13.15 6.97 -13.89
C GLY A 455 -14.22 7.23 -14.92
N GLY A 456 -13.82 7.75 -16.05
CA GLY A 456 -14.61 7.78 -17.26
C GLY A 456 -15.51 8.98 -17.47
N ARG A 457 -15.28 10.10 -16.81
CA ARG A 457 -15.93 11.36 -17.21
C ARG A 457 -15.08 12.10 -18.24
N ARG A 458 -15.73 12.58 -19.29
CA ARG A 458 -15.07 13.35 -20.37
C ARG A 458 -14.64 14.73 -19.89
N GLY A 459 -13.57 15.26 -20.51
CA GLY A 459 -13.11 16.63 -20.34
C GLY A 459 -12.65 16.95 -18.93
N GLU A 460 -12.95 18.14 -18.46
CA GLU A 460 -12.52 18.65 -17.14
C GLU A 460 -13.01 17.84 -15.93
N LYS A 461 -14.01 17.01 -16.12
CA LYS A 461 -14.53 16.11 -15.07
C LYS A 461 -13.78 14.77 -14.97
N CYS A 462 -12.85 14.50 -15.90
CA CYS A 462 -11.99 13.32 -15.85
C CYS A 462 -10.87 13.54 -14.84
N ILE A 463 -10.75 12.66 -13.84
CA ILE A 463 -9.70 12.73 -12.81
C ILE A 463 -8.31 12.69 -13.44
N MET A 464 -8.09 11.81 -14.41
CA MET A 464 -6.79 11.70 -15.07
C MET A 464 -6.45 12.97 -15.86
N ALA A 465 -7.43 13.59 -16.55
CA ALA A 465 -7.22 14.84 -17.24
C ALA A 465 -6.86 15.97 -16.28
N LYS A 466 -7.55 16.08 -15.15
CA LYS A 466 -7.22 17.05 -14.09
C LYS A 466 -5.84 16.82 -13.52
N ARG A 467 -5.48 15.59 -13.23
CA ARG A 467 -4.15 15.22 -12.76
C ARG A 467 -3.07 15.64 -13.76
N ILE A 468 -3.23 15.32 -15.04
CA ILE A 468 -2.29 15.72 -16.09
C ILE A 468 -2.17 17.25 -16.16
N LYS A 469 -3.29 17.97 -16.03
CA LYS A 469 -3.28 19.43 -15.98
C LYS A 469 -2.46 19.93 -14.79
N PHE A 470 -2.76 19.48 -13.59
CA PHE A 470 -1.98 19.83 -12.39
C PHE A 470 -0.50 19.49 -12.50
N GLN A 471 -0.16 18.38 -13.14
CA GLN A 471 1.24 17.98 -13.34
C GLN A 471 1.98 18.86 -14.36
N ARG A 472 1.29 19.52 -15.27
CA ARG A 472 1.88 20.43 -16.26
C ARG A 472 2.05 21.85 -15.75
N GLU A 473 1.27 22.25 -14.79
CA GLU A 473 1.28 23.61 -14.22
C GLU A 473 2.36 23.79 -13.14
N ILE A 474 3.06 22.72 -12.80
CA ILE A 474 4.18 22.68 -11.87
C ILE A 474 5.47 22.45 -12.67
#